data_0cee5b4dcaf1a44ceeb56e4ee5098f26
#
_entry.id   0cee5b4dcaf1a44ceeb56e4ee5098f26
#
_cell.length_a   1.000
_cell.length_b   1.000
_cell.length_c   1.000
_cell.angle_alpha   90.00
_cell.angle_beta   90.00
_cell.angle_gamma   90.00
#
_symmetry.space_group_name_H-M   'P 1'
#
loop_
_entity.id
_entity.type
_entity.pdbx_description
1 polymer ?
#
loop_
_entity_poly.entity_id
_entity_poly.type
_entity_poly.pdbx_seq_one_letter_code
_entity_poly.pdbx_strand_id
1 'polypeptide(L)'
;MQAAIVRYLNAQPDTIARVNGPGPAHIVGDPDIYGCVGGLMFHMEVKQEKGLVTPLQAHQLERWGKAGAKVYVVRSLDEAMEAHTDAYCYASDHALIG
;
A
#
# COMPACT_ATOMS: atom_id res chain seq x y z
N MET A 1 -12.05 -1.64 -7.80
CA MET A 1 -11.55 -0.87 -6.63
C MET A 1 -10.06 -0.54 -6.72
N GLN A 2 -9.22 -1.50 -7.09
CA GLN A 2 -7.77 -1.25 -7.18
C GLN A 2 -7.42 -0.12 -8.14
N ALA A 3 -8.07 -0.08 -9.30
CA ALA A 3 -7.79 0.97 -10.30
C ALA A 3 -8.12 2.37 -9.78
N ALA A 4 -9.23 2.51 -9.04
CA ALA A 4 -9.62 3.79 -8.46
C ALA A 4 -8.62 4.24 -7.38
N ILE A 5 -8.15 3.30 -6.56
CA ILE A 5 -7.16 3.59 -5.51
C ILE A 5 -5.84 4.06 -6.14
N VAL A 6 -5.34 3.32 -7.14
CA VAL A 6 -4.09 3.68 -7.80
C VAL A 6 -4.20 5.05 -8.49
N ARG A 7 -5.35 5.32 -9.13
CA ARG A 7 -5.58 6.64 -9.74
C ARG A 7 -5.54 7.75 -8.69
N TYR A 8 -6.21 7.55 -7.55
CA TYR A 8 -6.19 8.52 -6.46
C TYR A 8 -4.76 8.74 -5.97
N LEU A 9 -4.01 7.66 -5.71
CA LEU A 9 -2.65 7.76 -5.18
C LEU A 9 -1.72 8.52 -6.12
N ASN A 10 -1.79 8.23 -7.42
CA ASN A 10 -0.93 8.91 -8.40
C ASN A 10 -1.28 10.39 -8.60
N ALA A 11 -2.44 10.83 -8.14
CA ALA A 11 -2.82 12.24 -8.15
C ALA A 11 -2.33 13.00 -6.92
N GLN A 12 -1.76 12.30 -5.92
CA GLN A 12 -1.30 12.95 -4.69
C GLN A 12 0.15 13.42 -4.83
N PRO A 13 0.53 14.49 -4.08
CA PRO A 13 1.91 14.99 -4.09
C PRO A 13 2.92 13.92 -3.66
N ASP A 14 4.09 13.92 -4.33
CA ASP A 14 5.23 13.07 -3.97
C ASP A 14 4.90 11.58 -3.87
N THR A 15 3.90 11.14 -4.62
CA THR A 15 3.36 9.77 -4.53
C THR A 15 3.32 9.11 -5.90
N ILE A 16 3.76 7.87 -5.95
CA ILE A 16 3.60 6.98 -7.10
C ILE A 16 3.11 5.63 -6.61
N ALA A 17 2.20 5.01 -7.33
CA ALA A 17 1.67 3.71 -6.98
C ALA A 17 1.39 2.86 -8.23
N ARG A 18 1.50 1.55 -8.06
CA ARG A 18 1.24 0.56 -9.11
C ARG A 18 0.47 -0.61 -8.53
N VAL A 19 -0.32 -1.26 -9.37
CA VAL A 19 -0.90 -2.55 -9.03
C VAL A 19 0.17 -3.63 -9.22
N ASN A 20 0.26 -4.52 -8.25
CA ASN A 20 1.12 -5.69 -8.34
C ASN A 20 0.39 -6.72 -9.21
N GLY A 21 0.60 -6.63 -10.52
CA GLY A 21 -0.17 -7.36 -11.51
C GLY A 21 0.23 -8.83 -11.64
N PRO A 22 -0.57 -9.58 -12.44
CA PRO A 22 -0.24 -10.97 -12.75
C PRO A 22 1.01 -11.04 -13.63
N GLY A 23 1.69 -12.17 -13.59
CA GLY A 23 2.86 -12.42 -14.42
C GLY A 23 3.87 -13.29 -13.71
N PRO A 24 4.94 -13.71 -14.39
CA PRO A 24 5.93 -14.61 -13.81
C PRO A 24 6.70 -14.00 -12.63
N ALA A 25 6.69 -12.70 -12.49
CA ALA A 25 7.35 -12.02 -11.38
C ALA A 25 6.43 -11.82 -10.17
N HIS A 26 5.14 -12.19 -10.29
CA HIS A 26 4.20 -12.06 -9.18
C HIS A 26 4.51 -13.07 -8.09
N ILE A 27 4.60 -12.59 -6.85
CA ILE A 27 4.81 -13.43 -5.68
C ILE A 27 3.47 -13.62 -4.97
N VAL A 28 3.06 -14.88 -4.81
CA VAL A 28 1.79 -15.21 -4.17
C VAL A 28 1.77 -14.67 -2.74
N GLY A 29 0.70 -13.99 -2.40
CA GLY A 29 0.52 -13.40 -1.08
C GLY A 29 1.05 -11.98 -0.94
N ASP A 30 1.79 -11.46 -1.93
CA ASP A 30 2.23 -10.07 -1.89
C ASP A 30 1.03 -9.12 -1.98
N PRO A 31 1.10 -7.96 -1.32
CA PRO A 31 0.02 -6.96 -1.37
C PRO A 31 -0.32 -6.52 -2.79
N ASP A 32 -1.59 -6.16 -3.00
CA ASP A 32 -2.12 -5.83 -4.33
C ASP A 32 -1.54 -4.55 -4.93
N ILE A 33 -1.20 -3.58 -4.08
CA ILE A 33 -0.72 -2.27 -4.49
C ILE A 33 0.59 -2.00 -3.76
N TYR A 34 1.54 -1.44 -4.48
CA TYR A 34 2.78 -0.94 -3.90
C TYR A 34 3.02 0.48 -4.40
N GLY A 35 3.76 1.23 -3.60
CA GLY A 35 4.09 2.59 -3.98
C GLY A 35 5.12 3.23 -3.08
N CYS A 36 5.37 4.50 -3.36
CA CYS A 36 6.30 5.30 -2.58
C CYS A 36 5.69 6.69 -2.39
N VAL A 37 5.79 7.21 -1.18
CA VAL A 37 5.37 8.57 -0.85
C VAL A 37 6.49 9.27 -0.10
N GLY A 38 7.09 10.28 -0.73
CA GLY A 38 8.15 11.06 -0.11
C GLY A 38 9.33 10.25 0.40
N GLY A 39 9.73 9.20 -0.32
CA GLY A 39 10.84 8.33 0.08
C GLY A 39 10.43 7.14 0.93
N LEU A 40 9.16 7.06 1.37
CA LEU A 40 8.64 5.96 2.16
C LEU A 40 7.92 4.96 1.27
N MET A 41 8.33 3.70 1.30
CA MET A 41 7.62 2.65 0.61
C MET A 41 6.37 2.23 1.38
N PHE A 42 5.27 2.02 0.66
CA PHE A 42 4.03 1.52 1.26
C PHE A 42 3.42 0.40 0.42
N HIS A 43 2.64 -0.44 1.07
CA HIS A 43 1.86 -1.50 0.43
C HIS A 43 0.43 -1.46 0.94
N MET A 44 -0.52 -1.77 0.05
CA MET A 44 -1.93 -1.88 0.40
C MET A 44 -2.47 -3.21 -0.11
N GLU A 45 -3.02 -4.01 0.80
CA GLU A 45 -3.81 -5.20 0.45
C GLU A 45 -5.26 -4.78 0.36
N VAL A 46 -5.87 -5.00 -0.80
CA VAL A 46 -7.25 -4.57 -1.06
C VAL A 46 -8.19 -5.74 -0.83
N LYS A 47 -9.15 -5.55 0.07
CA LYS A 47 -10.15 -6.56 0.41
C LYS A 47 -11.54 -6.00 0.25
N GLN A 48 -12.50 -6.87 -0.05
CA GLN A 48 -13.91 -6.53 0.08
C GLN A 48 -14.28 -6.40 1.56
N GLU A 49 -15.44 -5.81 1.86
CA GLU A 49 -15.84 -5.48 3.21
C GLU A 49 -15.72 -6.66 4.18
N LYS A 50 -16.11 -7.87 3.74
CA LYS A 50 -16.05 -9.07 4.56
C LYS A 50 -14.89 -10.01 4.20
N GLY A 51 -14.01 -9.58 3.31
CA GLY A 51 -12.87 -10.37 2.91
C GLY A 51 -11.85 -10.50 4.03
N LEU A 52 -11.24 -11.66 4.16
CA LEU A 52 -10.25 -11.93 5.20
C LEU A 52 -8.85 -11.97 4.59
N VAL A 53 -7.89 -11.47 5.35
CA VAL A 53 -6.48 -11.60 5.00
C VAL A 53 -6.07 -13.04 5.25
N THR A 54 -5.51 -13.70 4.22
CA THR A 54 -5.03 -15.08 4.38
C THR A 54 -3.75 -15.11 5.22
N PRO A 55 -3.40 -16.28 5.80
CA PRO A 55 -2.14 -16.39 6.54
C PRO A 55 -0.92 -16.02 5.71
N LEU A 56 -0.88 -16.39 4.42
CA LEU A 56 0.23 -16.02 3.54
C LEU A 56 0.29 -14.51 3.31
N GLN A 57 -0.86 -13.87 3.06
CA GLN A 57 -0.92 -12.41 2.91
C GLN A 57 -0.47 -11.71 4.18
N ALA A 58 -0.92 -12.17 5.34
CA ALA A 58 -0.49 -11.61 6.63
C ALA A 58 1.02 -11.75 6.82
N HIS A 59 1.58 -12.88 6.45
CA HIS A 59 3.01 -13.14 6.53
C HIS A 59 3.80 -12.16 5.64
N GLN A 60 3.36 -11.94 4.42
CA GLN A 60 4.03 -11.00 3.50
C GLN A 60 3.90 -9.55 3.99
N LEU A 61 2.74 -9.16 4.50
CA LEU A 61 2.57 -7.82 5.09
C LEU A 61 3.55 -7.62 6.26
N GLU A 62 3.70 -8.63 7.12
CA GLU A 62 4.64 -8.55 8.24
C GLU A 62 6.08 -8.40 7.73
N ARG A 63 6.47 -9.16 6.72
CA ARG A 63 7.82 -9.07 6.14
C ARG A 63 8.10 -7.67 5.58
N TRP A 64 7.15 -7.12 4.83
CA TRP A 64 7.30 -5.77 4.27
C TRP A 64 7.40 -4.72 5.37
N GLY A 65 6.57 -4.86 6.42
CA GLY A 65 6.61 -3.94 7.57
C GLY A 65 7.95 -3.98 8.30
N LYS A 66 8.48 -5.16 8.53
CA LYS A 66 9.78 -5.32 9.20
C LYS A 66 10.93 -4.76 8.37
N ALA A 67 10.81 -4.80 7.05
CA ALA A 67 11.82 -4.24 6.15
C ALA A 67 11.75 -2.71 6.06
N GLY A 68 10.75 -2.08 6.67
CA GLY A 68 10.64 -0.63 6.74
C GLY A 68 9.50 0.00 5.95
N ALA A 69 8.71 -0.78 5.23
CA ALA A 69 7.56 -0.27 4.50
C ALA A 69 6.37 -0.07 5.45
N LYS A 70 5.51 0.89 5.14
CA LYS A 70 4.20 0.98 5.78
C LYS A 70 3.26 0.03 5.05
N VAL A 71 2.50 -0.76 5.79
CA VAL A 71 1.59 -1.75 5.22
C VAL A 71 0.18 -1.54 5.73
N TYR A 72 -0.80 -1.72 4.84
CA TYR A 72 -2.20 -1.44 5.13
C TYR A 72 -3.09 -2.50 4.52
N VAL A 73 -4.19 -2.79 5.18
CA VAL A 73 -5.32 -3.52 4.60
C VAL A 73 -6.44 -2.51 4.41
N VAL A 74 -6.90 -2.34 3.18
CA VAL A 74 -7.91 -1.33 2.86
C VAL A 74 -9.13 -2.01 2.21
N ARG A 75 -10.33 -1.58 2.59
CA ARG A 75 -11.59 -2.17 2.15
C ARG A 75 -12.45 -1.22 1.34
N SER A 76 -11.98 0.01 1.15
CA SER A 76 -12.68 1.04 0.40
C SER A 76 -11.71 2.09 -0.07
N LEU A 77 -12.15 2.95 -1.00
CA LEU A 77 -11.35 4.10 -1.41
C LEU A 77 -11.08 5.03 -0.23
N ASP A 78 -12.09 5.24 0.64
CA ASP A 78 -11.91 6.09 1.82
C ASP A 78 -10.82 5.55 2.75
N GLU A 79 -10.77 4.24 2.98
CA GLU A 79 -9.72 3.63 3.78
C GLU A 79 -8.35 3.79 3.12
N ALA A 80 -8.28 3.69 1.80
CA ALA A 80 -7.02 3.91 1.08
C ALA A 80 -6.56 5.36 1.19
N MET A 81 -7.49 6.32 1.17
CA MET A 81 -7.18 7.73 1.37
C MET A 81 -6.62 7.98 2.77
N GLU A 82 -7.23 7.37 3.79
CA GLU A 82 -6.74 7.44 5.17
C GLU A 82 -5.35 6.82 5.31
N ALA A 83 -5.13 5.67 4.66
CA ALA A 83 -3.83 5.00 4.66
C ALA A 83 -2.76 5.88 4.02
N HIS A 84 -3.07 6.51 2.89
CA HIS A 84 -2.15 7.44 2.24
C HIS A 84 -1.80 8.61 3.16
N THR A 85 -2.80 9.18 3.84
CA THR A 85 -2.58 10.29 4.79
C THR A 85 -1.63 9.83 5.92
N ASP A 86 -1.85 8.65 6.45
CA ASP A 86 -0.97 8.09 7.48
C ASP A 86 0.48 7.94 6.98
N ALA A 87 0.65 7.38 5.79
CA ALA A 87 1.98 7.20 5.20
C ALA A 87 2.66 8.53 4.89
N TYR A 88 1.90 9.49 4.35
CA TYR A 88 2.43 10.83 4.05
C TYR A 88 2.89 11.52 5.32
N CYS A 89 2.08 11.50 6.37
CA CYS A 89 2.43 12.10 7.65
C CYS A 89 3.65 11.42 8.27
N TYR A 90 3.74 10.11 8.20
CA TYR A 90 4.92 9.39 8.68
C TYR A 90 6.18 9.82 7.94
N ALA A 91 6.13 9.88 6.60
CA ALA A 91 7.27 10.29 5.78
C ALA A 91 7.70 11.72 6.13
N SER A 92 6.73 12.61 6.32
CA SER A 92 6.98 14.01 6.68
C SER A 92 7.61 14.12 8.07
N ASP A 93 7.03 13.42 9.06
CA ASP A 93 7.49 13.49 10.46
C ASP A 93 8.88 12.90 10.65
N HIS A 94 9.28 11.97 9.79
CA HIS A 94 10.60 11.33 9.86
C HIS A 94 11.60 11.95 8.89
N ALA A 95 11.27 13.11 8.32
CA ALA A 95 12.12 13.87 7.40
C ALA A 95 12.60 13.05 6.19
N LEU A 96 11.78 12.08 5.73
CA LEU A 96 12.05 11.32 4.52
C LEU A 96 11.80 12.16 3.28
N ILE A 97 10.88 13.13 3.37
CA ILE A 97 10.63 14.12 2.33
C ILE A 97 11.63 15.24 2.53
N GLY A 98 12.60 15.30 1.67
CA GLY A 98 13.68 16.28 1.75
C GLY A 98 13.33 17.61 1.18
#